data_78d50ec12bf189df4160c6f6977b45d2
#
_entry.id   78d50ec12bf189df4160c6f6977b45d2
#
_cell.length_a   1.000
_cell.length_b   1.000
_cell.length_c   1.000
_cell.angle_alpha   90.00
_cell.angle_beta   90.00
_cell.angle_gamma   90.00
#
_symmetry.space_group_name_H-M   'P 1'
#
loop_
_entity.id
_entity.type
_entity.pdbx_description
1 polymer ?
#
loop_
_entity_poly.entity_id
_entity_poly.type
_entity_poly.pdbx_seq_one_letter_code
_entity_poly.pdbx_strand_id
1 'polypeptide(L)'
;VRARFPWCAELEEELFYHYVLCPRVNDEDLSDHRALFFSQLWPLVEGLSVEDAVLAVNRWCHRWASYELQDDRTASPLTVFRSGSGRCGEESAFLTAALRSVGIAARQVYSPRWAHCDDNHAWVEALCGGRWRFLGACEPEPVLDRGWFNAAAGRALLVHSRTFGRGSSPLHGPLLEQEGAVCWYNQTARYARTHTCTLQVLQAGRPVPGAQVQIQVLNEAAYHTVLTLATGEDGTASAELGLGDFHVEARWNGLEAEC
;
A
#
# COMPACT_ATOMS: atom_id res chain seq x y z
N VAL A 1 -18.77 -15.16 3.94
CA VAL A 1 -17.87 -15.16 2.77
C VAL A 1 -17.00 -16.41 2.75
N ARG A 2 -16.30 -16.78 3.88
CA ARG A 2 -15.29 -17.86 3.89
C ARG A 2 -15.80 -19.20 3.35
N ALA A 3 -16.99 -19.62 3.74
CA ALA A 3 -17.59 -20.88 3.27
C ALA A 3 -18.21 -20.81 1.86
N ARG A 4 -18.26 -19.62 1.27
CA ARG A 4 -18.98 -19.41 0.00
C ARG A 4 -18.06 -19.31 -1.20
N PHE A 5 -16.83 -18.81 -0.99
CA PHE A 5 -15.88 -18.58 -2.08
C PHE A 5 -14.66 -19.50 -1.96
N PRO A 6 -14.29 -20.24 -3.01
CA PRO A 6 -13.13 -21.14 -2.97
C PRO A 6 -11.83 -20.42 -2.59
N TRP A 7 -11.59 -19.23 -3.13
CA TRP A 7 -10.40 -18.41 -2.85
C TRP A 7 -10.29 -17.93 -1.41
N CYS A 8 -11.40 -17.94 -0.67
CA CYS A 8 -11.45 -17.54 0.74
C CYS A 8 -11.36 -18.73 1.69
N ALA A 9 -11.81 -19.92 1.25
CA ALA A 9 -11.88 -21.13 2.06
C ALA A 9 -10.49 -21.62 2.51
N GLU A 10 -9.50 -21.54 1.61
CA GLU A 10 -8.13 -22.01 1.81
C GLU A 10 -7.19 -20.94 2.37
N LEU A 11 -7.70 -19.72 2.60
CA LEU A 11 -6.88 -18.61 3.08
C LEU A 11 -6.46 -18.83 4.53
N GLU A 12 -5.18 -18.62 4.84
CA GLU A 12 -4.66 -18.61 6.20
C GLU A 12 -5.44 -17.62 7.07
N GLU A 13 -5.64 -17.96 8.35
CA GLU A 13 -6.47 -17.15 9.26
C GLU A 13 -5.95 -15.73 9.42
N GLU A 14 -4.65 -15.56 9.53
CA GLU A 14 -4.00 -14.26 9.64
C GLU A 14 -4.25 -13.40 8.39
N LEU A 15 -4.07 -13.97 7.19
CA LEU A 15 -4.32 -13.27 5.93
C LEU A 15 -5.82 -12.95 5.75
N PHE A 16 -6.69 -13.86 6.16
CA PHE A 16 -8.12 -13.62 6.17
C PHE A 16 -8.49 -12.46 7.11
N TYR A 17 -7.88 -12.43 8.31
CA TYR A 17 -8.10 -11.33 9.25
C TYR A 17 -7.65 -9.98 8.67
N HIS A 18 -6.40 -9.87 8.20
CA HIS A 18 -5.84 -8.60 7.76
C HIS A 18 -6.38 -8.12 6.41
N TYR A 19 -6.63 -9.02 5.47
CA TYR A 19 -6.89 -8.66 4.08
C TYR A 19 -8.31 -8.95 3.60
N VAL A 20 -9.16 -9.55 4.44
CA VAL A 20 -10.59 -9.76 4.16
C VAL A 20 -11.46 -9.14 5.25
N LEU A 21 -11.23 -9.48 6.53
CA LEU A 21 -12.09 -9.02 7.63
C LEU A 21 -11.82 -7.60 8.06
N CYS A 22 -10.56 -7.16 8.06
CA CYS A 22 -10.19 -5.81 8.50
C CYS A 22 -11.04 -4.77 7.73
N PRO A 23 -11.80 -3.91 8.42
CA PRO A 23 -12.66 -2.93 7.76
C PRO A 23 -11.87 -1.75 7.18
N ARG A 24 -10.68 -1.48 7.70
CA ARG A 24 -9.82 -0.36 7.33
C ARG A 24 -8.82 -0.76 6.25
N VAL A 25 -8.61 0.12 5.32
CA VAL A 25 -7.64 -0.04 4.21
C VAL A 25 -6.47 0.94 4.36
N ASN A 26 -6.78 2.20 4.66
CA ASN A 26 -5.86 3.31 4.83
C ASN A 26 -6.24 4.10 6.09
N ASP A 27 -6.38 5.40 6.01
CA ASP A 27 -6.84 6.33 7.05
C ASP A 27 -8.26 6.87 6.77
N GLU A 28 -8.94 6.26 5.81
CA GLU A 28 -10.31 6.58 5.44
C GLU A 28 -11.30 6.46 6.61
N ASP A 29 -12.39 7.22 6.55
CA ASP A 29 -13.51 7.04 7.43
C ASP A 29 -14.14 5.65 7.25
N LEU A 30 -14.47 4.98 8.36
CA LEU A 30 -15.13 3.68 8.31
C LEU A 30 -16.59 3.83 7.85
N SER A 31 -17.03 2.90 7.00
CA SER A 31 -18.39 2.87 6.49
C SER A 31 -18.96 1.45 6.46
N ASP A 32 -20.26 1.33 6.63
CA ASP A 32 -20.99 0.06 6.52
C ASP A 32 -21.33 -0.25 5.06
N HIS A 33 -20.31 -0.61 4.29
CA HIS A 33 -20.41 -0.89 2.85
C HIS A 33 -20.60 -2.37 2.52
N ARG A 34 -20.17 -3.29 3.43
CA ARG A 34 -19.97 -4.72 3.08
C ARG A 34 -21.23 -5.41 2.59
N ALA A 35 -22.36 -5.22 3.26
CA ALA A 35 -23.60 -5.86 2.87
C ALA A 35 -24.10 -5.38 1.51
N LEU A 36 -24.00 -4.06 1.27
CA LEU A 36 -24.36 -3.45 0.00
C LEU A 36 -23.46 -3.94 -1.14
N PHE A 37 -22.15 -3.86 -0.97
CA PHE A 37 -21.20 -4.29 -2.00
C PHE A 37 -21.32 -5.79 -2.28
N PHE A 38 -21.43 -6.59 -1.23
CA PHE A 38 -21.67 -8.03 -1.39
C PHE A 38 -22.90 -8.33 -2.25
N SER A 39 -24.04 -7.68 -1.98
CA SER A 39 -25.28 -7.92 -2.71
C SER A 39 -25.18 -7.59 -4.20
N GLN A 40 -24.38 -6.58 -4.57
CA GLN A 40 -24.19 -6.17 -5.95
C GLN A 40 -23.09 -6.98 -6.66
N LEU A 41 -22.06 -7.39 -5.94
CA LEU A 41 -20.89 -8.06 -6.51
C LEU A 41 -21.06 -9.58 -6.59
N TRP A 42 -21.79 -10.18 -5.64
CA TRP A 42 -21.98 -11.63 -5.61
C TRP A 42 -22.41 -12.21 -6.97
N PRO A 43 -23.46 -11.68 -7.65
CA PRO A 43 -23.90 -12.23 -8.94
C PRO A 43 -22.86 -12.07 -10.06
N LEU A 44 -21.92 -11.15 -9.90
CA LEU A 44 -20.89 -10.86 -10.91
C LEU A 44 -19.67 -11.78 -10.80
N VAL A 45 -19.43 -12.36 -9.62
CA VAL A 45 -18.23 -13.17 -9.36
C VAL A 45 -18.52 -14.66 -9.17
N GLU A 46 -19.79 -15.04 -9.07
CA GLU A 46 -20.19 -16.44 -8.90
C GLU A 46 -19.69 -17.30 -10.06
N GLY A 47 -18.96 -18.38 -9.73
CA GLY A 47 -18.44 -19.34 -10.72
C GLY A 47 -17.20 -18.89 -11.49
N LEU A 48 -16.67 -17.70 -11.21
CA LEU A 48 -15.43 -17.22 -11.83
C LEU A 48 -14.18 -17.77 -11.12
N SER A 49 -13.04 -17.73 -11.83
CA SER A 49 -11.73 -17.81 -11.19
C SER A 49 -11.49 -16.59 -10.31
N VAL A 50 -10.53 -16.66 -9.37
CA VAL A 50 -10.21 -15.49 -8.52
C VAL A 50 -9.69 -14.33 -9.34
N GLU A 51 -8.87 -14.57 -10.36
CA GLU A 51 -8.36 -13.55 -11.28
C GLU A 51 -9.49 -12.85 -12.06
N ASP A 52 -10.42 -13.64 -12.63
CA ASP A 52 -11.56 -13.10 -13.36
C ASP A 52 -12.51 -12.34 -12.43
N ALA A 53 -12.67 -12.79 -11.18
CA ALA A 53 -13.46 -12.12 -10.16
C ALA A 53 -12.84 -10.77 -9.78
N VAL A 54 -11.51 -10.69 -9.60
CA VAL A 54 -10.79 -9.42 -9.36
C VAL A 54 -11.03 -8.43 -10.49
N LEU A 55 -10.88 -8.87 -11.75
CA LEU A 55 -11.12 -8.03 -12.93
C LEU A 55 -12.60 -7.60 -13.04
N ALA A 56 -13.53 -8.49 -12.70
CA ALA A 56 -14.97 -8.16 -12.70
C ALA A 56 -15.32 -7.11 -11.64
N VAL A 57 -14.76 -7.24 -10.43
CA VAL A 57 -14.95 -6.26 -9.36
C VAL A 57 -14.35 -4.90 -9.75
N ASN A 58 -13.15 -4.87 -10.34
CA ASN A 58 -12.57 -3.60 -10.80
C ASN A 58 -13.41 -2.92 -11.89
N ARG A 59 -13.93 -3.69 -12.86
CA ARG A 59 -14.88 -3.15 -13.86
C ARG A 59 -16.17 -2.63 -13.22
N TRP A 60 -16.64 -3.27 -12.14
CA TRP A 60 -17.77 -2.75 -11.37
C TRP A 60 -17.42 -1.43 -10.69
N CYS A 61 -16.26 -1.33 -10.02
CA CYS A 61 -15.80 -0.09 -9.38
C CYS A 61 -15.69 1.06 -10.38
N HIS A 62 -15.09 0.81 -11.56
CA HIS A 62 -14.97 1.81 -12.64
C HIS A 62 -16.33 2.40 -13.11
N ARG A 63 -17.41 1.64 -13.01
CA ARG A 63 -18.75 2.17 -13.35
C ARG A 63 -19.31 3.11 -12.30
N TRP A 64 -18.77 3.06 -11.08
CA TRP A 64 -19.26 3.85 -9.94
C TRP A 64 -18.34 4.98 -9.53
N ALA A 65 -17.07 4.94 -9.90
CA ALA A 65 -16.12 5.97 -9.53
C ALA A 65 -15.15 6.25 -10.68
N SER A 66 -14.75 7.51 -10.78
CA SER A 66 -13.69 8.00 -11.65
C SER A 66 -12.77 8.91 -10.89
N TYR A 67 -11.51 9.03 -11.37
CA TYR A 67 -10.54 9.90 -10.76
C TYR A 67 -10.96 11.37 -10.79
N GLU A 68 -10.91 12.01 -9.62
CA GLU A 68 -11.11 13.45 -9.47
C GLU A 68 -10.26 13.97 -8.31
N LEU A 69 -9.55 15.08 -8.53
CA LEU A 69 -8.84 15.76 -7.46
C LEU A 69 -9.85 16.32 -6.45
N GLN A 70 -9.68 15.93 -5.19
CA GLN A 70 -10.50 16.39 -4.08
C GLN A 70 -9.61 16.99 -2.99
N ASP A 71 -10.20 17.32 -1.84
CA ASP A 71 -9.46 17.79 -0.66
C ASP A 71 -8.57 16.67 -0.06
N ASP A 72 -7.83 16.98 1.00
CA ASP A 72 -6.84 16.07 1.60
C ASP A 72 -7.45 14.92 2.44
N ARG A 73 -8.78 14.87 2.59
CA ARG A 73 -9.45 13.79 3.32
C ARG A 73 -9.49 12.53 2.47
N THR A 74 -9.28 11.38 3.10
CA THR A 74 -9.54 10.09 2.47
C THR A 74 -11.00 9.68 2.71
N ALA A 75 -11.82 9.79 1.67
CA ALA A 75 -13.24 9.46 1.75
C ALA A 75 -13.45 7.95 1.97
N SER A 76 -14.51 7.61 2.70
CA SER A 76 -14.90 6.21 2.92
C SER A 76 -15.30 5.51 1.60
N PRO A 77 -15.16 4.17 1.51
CA PRO A 77 -15.60 3.41 0.34
C PRO A 77 -17.06 3.66 -0.05
N LEU A 78 -17.93 3.86 0.94
CA LEU A 78 -19.34 4.16 0.69
C LEU A 78 -19.55 5.60 0.20
N THR A 79 -18.72 6.54 0.63
CA THR A 79 -18.73 7.91 0.14
C THR A 79 -18.29 7.95 -1.32
N VAL A 80 -17.18 7.29 -1.68
CA VAL A 80 -16.72 7.18 -3.07
C VAL A 80 -17.80 6.56 -3.98
N PHE A 81 -18.41 5.46 -3.53
CA PHE A 81 -19.51 4.82 -4.27
C PHE A 81 -20.70 5.76 -4.52
N ARG A 82 -21.01 6.66 -3.58
CA ARG A 82 -22.16 7.60 -3.68
C ARG A 82 -21.82 8.87 -4.43
N SER A 83 -20.61 9.40 -4.26
CA SER A 83 -20.17 10.64 -4.94
C SER A 83 -19.79 10.39 -6.39
N GLY A 84 -19.34 9.18 -6.72
CA GLY A 84 -18.89 8.81 -8.06
C GLY A 84 -17.46 9.25 -8.38
N SER A 85 -16.69 9.71 -7.39
CA SER A 85 -15.33 10.20 -7.62
C SER A 85 -14.41 10.03 -6.42
N GLY A 86 -13.10 10.02 -6.67
CA GLY A 86 -12.04 9.96 -5.68
C GLY A 86 -10.66 10.11 -6.30
N ARG A 87 -9.66 10.42 -5.48
CA ARG A 87 -8.25 10.35 -5.89
C ARG A 87 -7.79 8.89 -5.88
N CYS A 88 -6.59 8.60 -6.34
CA CYS A 88 -6.02 7.24 -6.36
C CYS A 88 -6.07 6.54 -4.98
N GLY A 89 -5.86 7.28 -3.88
CA GLY A 89 -5.97 6.76 -2.52
C GLY A 89 -7.38 6.29 -2.17
N GLU A 90 -8.41 7.03 -2.57
CA GLU A 90 -9.82 6.73 -2.33
C GLU A 90 -10.34 5.65 -3.27
N GLU A 91 -9.98 5.70 -4.56
CA GLU A 91 -10.34 4.66 -5.53
C GLU A 91 -9.73 3.31 -5.13
N SER A 92 -8.48 3.29 -4.65
CA SER A 92 -7.84 2.06 -4.18
C SER A 92 -8.42 1.55 -2.85
N ALA A 93 -8.84 2.42 -1.94
CA ALA A 93 -9.58 2.03 -0.75
C ALA A 93 -10.96 1.45 -1.13
N PHE A 94 -11.66 2.05 -2.08
CA PHE A 94 -12.95 1.58 -2.59
C PHE A 94 -12.83 0.20 -3.25
N LEU A 95 -11.89 0.01 -4.17
CA LEU A 95 -11.67 -1.29 -4.81
C LEU A 95 -11.25 -2.36 -3.80
N THR A 96 -10.35 -2.04 -2.86
CA THR A 96 -9.95 -2.98 -1.80
C THR A 96 -11.15 -3.41 -0.95
N ALA A 97 -12.01 -2.47 -0.56
CA ALA A 97 -13.23 -2.75 0.19
C ALA A 97 -14.24 -3.60 -0.60
N ALA A 98 -14.37 -3.35 -1.90
CA ALA A 98 -15.22 -4.13 -2.80
C ALA A 98 -14.72 -5.58 -2.92
N LEU A 99 -13.43 -5.80 -3.15
CA LEU A 99 -12.79 -7.12 -3.21
C LEU A 99 -12.96 -7.89 -1.89
N ARG A 100 -12.68 -7.24 -0.76
CA ARG A 100 -12.89 -7.81 0.58
C ARG A 100 -14.33 -8.20 0.84
N SER A 101 -15.29 -7.47 0.28
CA SER A 101 -16.73 -7.76 0.44
C SER A 101 -17.13 -9.11 -0.18
N VAL A 102 -16.44 -9.57 -1.21
CA VAL A 102 -16.62 -10.90 -1.82
C VAL A 102 -15.53 -11.90 -1.41
N GLY A 103 -14.83 -11.65 -0.31
CA GLY A 103 -13.88 -12.59 0.29
C GLY A 103 -12.53 -12.69 -0.43
N ILE A 104 -12.23 -11.80 -1.36
CA ILE A 104 -10.92 -11.71 -2.00
C ILE A 104 -9.97 -10.95 -1.08
N ALA A 105 -8.86 -11.59 -0.67
CA ALA A 105 -7.83 -10.92 0.09
C ALA A 105 -7.19 -9.83 -0.75
N ALA A 106 -7.29 -8.58 -0.29
CA ALA A 106 -6.81 -7.41 -1.02
C ALA A 106 -6.20 -6.37 -0.09
N ARG A 107 -5.25 -5.62 -0.62
CA ARG A 107 -4.58 -4.51 0.07
C ARG A 107 -4.30 -3.35 -0.87
N GLN A 108 -4.28 -2.15 -0.31
CA GLN A 108 -3.72 -0.99 -0.98
C GLN A 108 -2.20 -1.07 -0.91
N VAL A 109 -1.54 -0.71 -2.00
CA VAL A 109 -0.11 -0.40 -2.04
C VAL A 109 0.08 1.04 -2.48
N TYR A 110 1.14 1.68 -1.98
CA TYR A 110 1.32 3.11 -2.10
C TYR A 110 2.79 3.47 -2.27
N SER A 111 3.08 4.28 -3.28
CA SER A 111 4.33 5.01 -3.38
C SER A 111 4.09 6.43 -2.85
N PRO A 112 4.64 6.79 -1.69
CA PRO A 112 4.31 8.06 -1.03
C PRO A 112 4.78 9.27 -1.83
N ARG A 113 5.89 9.13 -2.53
CA ARG A 113 6.43 10.12 -3.47
C ARG A 113 7.29 9.43 -4.51
N TRP A 114 7.16 9.82 -5.78
CA TRP A 114 8.07 9.40 -6.80
C TRP A 114 9.39 10.19 -6.73
N ALA A 115 10.53 9.50 -6.78
CA ALA A 115 11.83 10.17 -6.84
C ALA A 115 12.15 10.76 -8.24
N HIS A 116 11.31 10.52 -9.23
CA HIS A 116 11.56 10.87 -10.64
C HIS A 116 10.51 11.81 -11.24
N CYS A 117 9.44 12.15 -10.52
CA CYS A 117 8.44 13.13 -10.91
C CYS A 117 7.63 13.60 -9.70
N ASP A 118 7.05 14.79 -9.82
CA ASP A 118 6.26 15.43 -8.77
C ASP A 118 4.86 14.80 -8.68
N ASP A 119 4.76 13.63 -8.02
CA ASP A 119 3.52 12.91 -7.81
C ASP A 119 3.70 11.79 -6.78
N ASN A 120 2.62 11.13 -6.46
CA ASN A 120 2.51 9.89 -5.70
C ASN A 120 1.50 8.96 -6.39
N HIS A 121 1.37 7.71 -5.95
CA HIS A 121 0.31 6.85 -6.48
C HIS A 121 -0.07 5.74 -5.51
N ALA A 122 -1.36 5.41 -5.49
CA ALA A 122 -1.92 4.28 -4.78
C ALA A 122 -2.66 3.35 -5.76
N TRP A 123 -2.45 2.05 -5.60
CA TRP A 123 -3.13 1.01 -6.38
C TRP A 123 -3.47 -0.19 -5.50
N VAL A 124 -3.95 -1.28 -6.07
CA VAL A 124 -4.41 -2.43 -5.31
C VAL A 124 -3.64 -3.69 -5.67
N GLU A 125 -3.39 -4.52 -4.67
CA GLU A 125 -2.98 -5.91 -4.85
C GLU A 125 -4.08 -6.84 -4.33
N ALA A 126 -4.38 -7.89 -5.11
CA ALA A 126 -5.27 -8.98 -4.74
C ALA A 126 -4.49 -10.31 -4.69
N LEU A 127 -4.78 -11.14 -3.70
CA LEU A 127 -4.11 -12.44 -3.53
C LEU A 127 -4.80 -13.49 -4.41
N CYS A 128 -4.11 -13.92 -5.47
CA CYS A 128 -4.58 -14.91 -6.42
C CYS A 128 -3.62 -16.11 -6.43
N GLY A 129 -4.11 -17.30 -6.09
CA GLY A 129 -3.31 -18.51 -6.07
C GLY A 129 -2.04 -18.43 -5.21
N GLY A 130 -2.11 -17.77 -4.04
CA GLY A 130 -0.98 -17.58 -3.13
C GLY A 130 0.02 -16.49 -3.56
N ARG A 131 -0.30 -15.69 -4.59
CA ARG A 131 0.55 -14.61 -5.09
C ARG A 131 -0.22 -13.30 -5.15
N TRP A 132 0.40 -12.23 -4.69
CA TRP A 132 -0.13 -10.89 -4.89
C TRP A 132 -0.05 -10.50 -6.38
N ARG A 133 -1.19 -10.09 -6.94
CA ARG A 133 -1.32 -9.59 -8.31
C ARG A 133 -1.85 -8.17 -8.24
N PHE A 134 -1.26 -7.24 -8.98
CA PHE A 134 -1.64 -5.83 -8.90
C PHE A 134 -2.58 -5.40 -10.02
N LEU A 135 -3.29 -4.30 -9.78
CA LEU A 135 -4.16 -3.63 -10.75
C LEU A 135 -4.38 -2.16 -10.36
N GLY A 136 -4.61 -1.31 -11.34
CA GLY A 136 -5.07 0.06 -11.12
C GLY A 136 -6.49 0.07 -10.57
N ALA A 137 -6.74 0.90 -9.57
CA ALA A 137 -8.05 0.99 -8.93
C ALA A 137 -9.03 1.79 -9.80
N CYS A 138 -10.20 1.24 -10.06
CA CYS A 138 -11.19 1.82 -10.97
C CYS A 138 -10.67 2.02 -12.41
N GLU A 139 -9.55 1.40 -12.76
CA GLU A 139 -8.88 1.47 -14.05
C GLU A 139 -8.80 0.06 -14.66
N PRO A 140 -9.85 -0.42 -15.33
CA PRO A 140 -9.91 -1.80 -15.79
C PRO A 140 -8.95 -2.07 -16.95
N GLU A 141 -8.07 -3.06 -16.74
CA GLU A 141 -7.21 -3.67 -17.74
C GLU A 141 -7.73 -5.09 -18.07
N PRO A 142 -7.37 -5.67 -19.23
CA PRO A 142 -7.81 -7.01 -19.58
C PRO A 142 -7.17 -8.12 -18.75
N VAL A 143 -6.02 -7.84 -18.12
CA VAL A 143 -5.25 -8.80 -17.31
C VAL A 143 -4.69 -8.12 -16.07
N LEU A 144 -4.39 -8.91 -15.03
CA LEU A 144 -3.69 -8.44 -13.83
C LEU A 144 -2.21 -8.16 -14.12
N ASP A 145 -1.53 -7.48 -13.22
CA ASP A 145 -0.14 -7.03 -13.30
C ASP A 145 0.10 -6.04 -14.46
N ARG A 146 -0.95 -5.28 -14.76
CA ARG A 146 -0.92 -4.23 -15.76
C ARG A 146 -1.60 -2.96 -15.25
N GLY A 147 -1.00 -1.82 -15.54
CA GLY A 147 -1.51 -0.49 -15.26
C GLY A 147 -0.64 0.56 -15.94
N TRP A 148 -1.18 1.75 -16.19
CA TRP A 148 -0.44 2.86 -16.80
C TRP A 148 0.82 3.24 -16.02
N PHE A 149 0.80 3.02 -14.70
CA PHE A 149 1.88 3.34 -13.76
C PHE A 149 3.04 2.32 -13.75
N ASN A 150 3.01 1.25 -14.53
CA ASN A 150 4.06 0.21 -14.52
C ASN A 150 5.46 0.77 -14.65
N ALA A 151 5.66 1.73 -15.56
CA ALA A 151 6.97 2.35 -15.77
C ALA A 151 7.40 3.20 -14.57
N ALA A 152 6.47 3.93 -13.95
CA ALA A 152 6.73 4.71 -12.74
C ALA A 152 7.01 3.81 -11.53
N ALA A 153 6.21 2.76 -11.32
CA ALA A 153 6.41 1.78 -10.27
C ALA A 153 7.76 1.04 -10.40
N GLY A 154 8.20 0.76 -11.63
CA GLY A 154 9.53 0.18 -11.92
C GLY A 154 10.71 1.08 -11.56
N ARG A 155 10.48 2.34 -11.22
CA ARG A 155 11.46 3.35 -10.79
C ARG A 155 11.18 3.88 -9.38
N ALA A 156 10.26 3.25 -8.64
CA ALA A 156 9.91 3.68 -7.29
C ALA A 156 11.10 3.52 -6.33
N LEU A 157 11.37 4.53 -5.51
CA LEU A 157 12.29 4.43 -4.39
C LEU A 157 11.69 3.60 -3.26
N LEU A 158 10.42 3.82 -2.96
CA LEU A 158 9.68 3.09 -1.94
C LEU A 158 8.25 2.82 -2.39
N VAL A 159 7.83 1.57 -2.24
CA VAL A 159 6.43 1.13 -2.29
C VAL A 159 6.13 0.36 -1.02
N HIS A 160 5.05 0.70 -0.34
CA HIS A 160 4.66 0.01 0.88
C HIS A 160 3.18 -0.38 0.88
N SER A 161 2.83 -1.34 1.73
CA SER A 161 1.47 -1.65 2.15
C SER A 161 1.35 -1.52 3.65
N ARG A 162 0.13 -1.48 4.18
CA ARG A 162 -0.09 -1.44 5.63
C ARG A 162 -1.09 -2.50 6.11
N THR A 163 -0.95 -2.86 7.39
CA THR A 163 -1.94 -3.64 8.15
C THR A 163 -2.27 -2.93 9.45
N PHE A 164 -3.42 -3.26 10.03
CA PHE A 164 -3.87 -2.76 11.34
C PHE A 164 -3.75 -3.88 12.36
N GLY A 165 -2.53 -4.15 12.77
CA GLY A 165 -2.06 -5.26 13.58
C GLY A 165 -0.82 -5.90 12.93
N ARG A 166 0.12 -6.35 13.77
CA ARG A 166 1.34 -7.01 13.29
C ARG A 166 1.01 -8.41 12.77
N GLY A 167 1.48 -8.72 11.57
CA GLY A 167 1.39 -10.04 10.98
C GLY A 167 2.74 -10.75 10.97
N SER A 168 2.70 -12.08 10.89
CA SER A 168 3.86 -12.97 10.84
C SER A 168 4.04 -13.66 9.48
N SER A 169 3.00 -13.65 8.64
CA SER A 169 3.05 -14.28 7.32
C SER A 169 4.07 -13.59 6.40
N PRO A 170 4.89 -14.35 5.67
CA PRO A 170 5.84 -13.79 4.70
C PRO A 170 5.13 -13.03 3.55
N LEU A 171 3.84 -13.26 3.35
CA LEU A 171 3.04 -12.55 2.35
C LEU A 171 2.78 -11.07 2.71
N HIS A 172 3.03 -10.64 3.96
CA HIS A 172 3.04 -9.21 4.30
C HIS A 172 4.19 -8.48 3.60
N GLY A 173 5.36 -9.12 3.49
CA GLY A 173 6.63 -8.52 3.08
C GLY A 173 7.49 -8.13 4.29
N PRO A 174 8.69 -7.56 4.08
CA PRO A 174 9.55 -7.06 5.15
C PRO A 174 8.89 -5.89 5.89
N LEU A 175 8.91 -5.93 7.23
CA LEU A 175 8.43 -4.82 8.07
C LEU A 175 9.36 -3.62 7.91
N LEU A 176 8.81 -2.45 7.59
CA LEU A 176 9.51 -1.17 7.54
C LEU A 176 9.42 -0.43 8.88
N GLU A 177 8.20 -0.26 9.35
CA GLU A 177 7.88 0.58 10.49
C GLU A 177 6.64 0.06 11.20
N GLN A 178 6.52 0.35 12.48
CA GLN A 178 5.32 0.11 13.27
C GLN A 178 5.04 1.31 14.17
N GLU A 179 3.86 1.89 14.04
CA GLU A 179 3.36 2.93 14.94
C GLU A 179 2.02 2.48 15.52
N GLY A 180 2.00 2.24 16.82
CA GLY A 180 0.84 1.67 17.50
C GLY A 180 0.39 0.34 16.88
N ALA A 181 -0.82 0.28 16.38
CA ALA A 181 -1.37 -0.88 15.69
C ALA A 181 -1.07 -0.90 14.18
N VAL A 182 -0.56 0.18 13.61
CA VAL A 182 -0.28 0.25 12.17
C VAL A 182 1.11 -0.29 11.88
N CYS A 183 1.19 -1.22 10.94
CA CYS A 183 2.45 -1.79 10.45
C CYS A 183 2.58 -1.51 8.96
N TRP A 184 3.73 -0.97 8.55
CA TRP A 184 4.08 -0.76 7.15
C TRP A 184 5.05 -1.84 6.67
N TYR A 185 4.79 -2.39 5.50
CA TYR A 185 5.59 -3.46 4.90
C TYR A 185 6.12 -3.06 3.54
N ASN A 186 7.39 -3.33 3.31
CA ASN A 186 8.07 -3.02 2.05
C ASN A 186 7.58 -3.91 0.90
N GLN A 187 7.15 -3.28 -0.17
CA GLN A 187 6.73 -3.96 -1.39
C GLN A 187 7.60 -3.58 -2.60
N THR A 188 8.62 -2.75 -2.41
CA THR A 188 9.41 -2.14 -3.50
C THR A 188 10.00 -3.18 -4.45
N ALA A 189 10.58 -4.26 -3.91
CA ALA A 189 11.18 -5.34 -4.72
C ALA A 189 10.20 -6.08 -5.63
N ARG A 190 8.89 -5.89 -5.44
CA ARG A 190 7.86 -6.46 -6.32
C ARG A 190 7.69 -5.67 -7.62
N TYR A 191 8.13 -4.42 -7.64
CA TYR A 191 7.93 -3.47 -8.74
C TYR A 191 9.23 -2.98 -9.33
N ALA A 192 10.20 -2.63 -8.50
CA ALA A 192 11.46 -2.01 -8.89
C ALA A 192 12.67 -2.88 -8.52
N ARG A 193 13.79 -2.61 -9.16
CA ARG A 193 15.08 -3.16 -8.71
C ARG A 193 15.48 -2.46 -7.42
N THR A 194 15.88 -3.24 -6.42
CA THR A 194 16.22 -2.74 -5.09
C THR A 194 17.67 -3.01 -4.72
N HIS A 195 18.15 -2.29 -3.72
CA HIS A 195 19.44 -2.52 -3.05
C HIS A 195 19.28 -2.19 -1.56
N THR A 196 20.13 -2.75 -0.73
CA THR A 196 20.20 -2.37 0.69
C THR A 196 20.95 -1.05 0.81
N CYS A 197 20.26 -0.02 1.30
CA CYS A 197 20.86 1.23 1.72
C CYS A 197 21.21 1.13 3.21
N THR A 198 22.46 1.38 3.58
CA THR A 198 22.92 1.42 4.97
C THR A 198 23.45 2.81 5.27
N LEU A 199 22.91 3.43 6.29
CA LEU A 199 23.27 4.76 6.78
C LEU A 199 23.93 4.63 8.16
N GLN A 200 25.01 5.36 8.41
CA GLN A 200 25.67 5.38 9.69
C GLN A 200 25.69 6.79 10.29
N VAL A 201 25.22 6.93 11.50
CA VAL A 201 25.25 8.20 12.25
C VAL A 201 26.41 8.17 13.25
N LEU A 202 27.29 9.17 13.14
CA LEU A 202 28.45 9.32 14.00
C LEU A 202 28.47 10.68 14.68
N GLN A 203 28.84 10.72 15.95
CA GLN A 203 29.17 11.95 16.69
C GLN A 203 30.62 11.89 17.14
N ALA A 204 31.45 12.81 16.71
CA ALA A 204 32.90 12.83 16.97
C ALA A 204 33.57 11.46 16.68
N GLY A 205 33.18 10.81 15.58
CA GLY A 205 33.71 9.52 15.15
C GLY A 205 33.19 8.30 15.93
N ARG A 206 32.21 8.47 16.82
CA ARG A 206 31.59 7.39 17.59
C ARG A 206 30.17 7.09 17.07
N PRO A 207 29.78 5.82 16.99
CA PRO A 207 28.41 5.44 16.65
C PRO A 207 27.38 6.11 17.56
N VAL A 208 26.25 6.52 16.99
CA VAL A 208 25.12 7.11 17.71
C VAL A 208 23.93 6.15 17.64
N PRO A 209 23.65 5.37 18.69
CA PRO A 209 22.46 4.53 18.75
C PRO A 209 21.21 5.37 19.01
N GLY A 210 20.07 4.92 18.44
CA GLY A 210 18.77 5.56 18.63
C GLY A 210 18.61 6.90 17.91
N ALA A 211 19.51 7.28 17.01
CA ALA A 211 19.29 8.44 16.15
C ALA A 211 18.13 8.19 15.19
N GLN A 212 17.22 9.15 15.05
CA GLN A 212 16.19 9.15 14.05
C GLN A 212 16.79 9.54 12.70
N VAL A 213 16.61 8.70 11.69
CA VAL A 213 17.10 8.92 10.34
C VAL A 213 15.90 8.99 9.40
N GLN A 214 15.70 10.11 8.74
CA GLN A 214 14.64 10.35 7.78
C GLN A 214 15.21 10.26 6.36
N ILE A 215 14.63 9.39 5.55
CA ILE A 215 14.88 9.31 4.11
C ILE A 215 13.81 10.16 3.42
N GLN A 216 14.26 11.15 2.67
CA GLN A 216 13.39 12.15 2.06
C GLN A 216 13.58 12.18 0.55
N VAL A 217 12.51 12.47 -0.16
CA VAL A 217 12.48 12.62 -1.62
C VAL A 217 12.12 14.06 -1.96
N LEU A 218 12.86 14.67 -2.88
CA LEU A 218 12.47 15.96 -3.46
C LEU A 218 11.27 15.74 -4.38
N ASN A 219 10.16 16.39 -4.06
CA ASN A 219 8.91 16.26 -4.79
C ASN A 219 8.09 17.53 -4.54
N GLU A 220 7.44 18.10 -5.58
CA GLU A 220 6.68 19.37 -5.45
C GLU A 220 7.51 20.50 -4.81
N ALA A 221 8.78 20.59 -5.20
CA ALA A 221 9.75 21.59 -4.71
C ALA A 221 10.02 21.57 -3.19
N ALA A 222 9.74 20.46 -2.50
CA ALA A 222 10.03 20.24 -1.09
C ALA A 222 10.60 18.85 -0.81
N TYR A 223 11.34 18.71 0.28
CA TYR A 223 11.75 17.39 0.77
C TYR A 223 10.63 16.76 1.60
N HIS A 224 10.17 15.57 1.17
CA HIS A 224 9.13 14.82 1.86
C HIS A 224 9.71 13.53 2.45
N THR A 225 9.57 13.33 3.74
CA THR A 225 9.96 12.09 4.40
C THR A 225 9.10 10.93 3.88
N VAL A 226 9.77 9.92 3.35
CA VAL A 226 9.12 8.70 2.84
C VAL A 226 9.36 7.49 3.74
N LEU A 227 10.43 7.53 4.57
CA LEU A 227 10.75 6.48 5.53
C LEU A 227 11.50 7.08 6.72
N THR A 228 11.16 6.64 7.92
CA THR A 228 11.87 6.97 9.16
C THR A 228 12.45 5.69 9.77
N LEU A 229 13.74 5.72 10.10
CA LEU A 229 14.46 4.62 10.72
C LEU A 229 15.08 5.09 12.04
N ALA A 230 15.41 4.13 12.92
CA ALA A 230 16.23 4.39 14.09
C ALA A 230 17.55 3.61 13.99
N THR A 231 18.67 4.23 14.36
CA THR A 231 19.97 3.54 14.37
C THR A 231 20.07 2.52 15.50
N GLY A 232 20.68 1.38 15.17
CA GLY A 232 21.03 0.33 16.14
C GLY A 232 22.23 0.71 17.03
N GLU A 233 22.68 -0.22 17.86
CA GLU A 233 23.82 -0.05 18.79
C GLU A 233 25.14 0.35 18.10
N ASP A 234 25.32 -0.05 16.85
CA ASP A 234 26.47 0.29 16.00
C ASP A 234 26.31 1.63 15.24
N GLY A 235 25.24 2.37 15.55
CA GLY A 235 24.92 3.64 14.89
C GLY A 235 24.42 3.49 13.45
N THR A 236 24.07 2.28 13.00
CA THR A 236 23.59 2.04 11.64
C THR A 236 22.08 1.88 11.56
N ALA A 237 21.51 2.30 10.45
CA ALA A 237 20.13 2.04 10.03
C ALA A 237 20.15 1.55 8.57
N SER A 238 19.34 0.54 8.25
CA SER A 238 19.33 -0.03 6.90
C SER A 238 17.90 -0.25 6.41
N ALA A 239 17.68 -0.03 5.12
CA ALA A 239 16.44 -0.38 4.44
C ALA A 239 16.71 -0.85 3.01
N GLU A 240 15.84 -1.72 2.49
CA GLU A 240 15.83 -2.09 1.08
C GLU A 240 15.02 -1.03 0.30
N LEU A 241 15.67 -0.33 -0.62
CA LEU A 241 15.10 0.76 -1.39
C LEU A 241 15.29 0.52 -2.89
N GLY A 242 14.45 1.13 -3.70
CA GLY A 242 14.65 1.23 -5.15
C GLY A 242 15.82 2.15 -5.50
N LEU A 243 16.17 2.18 -6.79
CA LEU A 243 17.21 3.08 -7.30
C LEU A 243 16.63 4.49 -7.48
N GLY A 244 17.34 5.49 -6.97
CA GLY A 244 16.96 6.90 -7.07
C GLY A 244 17.76 7.78 -6.13
N ASP A 245 17.64 9.09 -6.32
CA ASP A 245 18.25 10.07 -5.44
C ASP A 245 17.30 10.34 -4.25
N PHE A 246 17.90 10.51 -3.08
CA PHE A 246 17.18 10.87 -1.87
C PHE A 246 18.07 11.71 -0.94
N HIS A 247 17.45 12.51 -0.12
CA HIS A 247 18.09 13.28 0.94
C HIS A 247 17.94 12.54 2.27
N VAL A 248 18.95 12.65 3.13
CA VAL A 248 18.92 12.03 4.46
C VAL A 248 19.07 13.10 5.52
N GLU A 249 18.19 13.10 6.49
CA GLU A 249 18.28 13.91 7.70
C GLU A 249 18.37 13.00 8.93
N ALA A 250 19.36 13.22 9.77
CA ALA A 250 19.54 12.51 11.03
C ALA A 250 19.37 13.44 12.22
N ARG A 251 18.58 13.03 13.23
CA ARG A 251 18.31 13.79 14.45
C ARG A 251 18.61 12.98 15.70
N TRP A 252 19.33 13.59 16.65
CA TRP A 252 19.65 12.98 17.92
C TRP A 252 19.91 14.04 19.00
N ASN A 253 19.19 13.97 20.13
CA ASN A 253 19.36 14.89 21.29
C ASN A 253 19.44 16.37 20.92
N GLY A 254 18.62 16.83 19.98
CA GLY A 254 18.60 18.23 19.53
C GLY A 254 19.70 18.60 18.54
N LEU A 255 20.52 17.63 18.10
CA LEU A 255 21.48 17.78 17.02
C LEU A 255 20.89 17.27 15.72
N GLU A 256 21.25 17.89 14.61
CA GLU A 256 20.81 17.53 13.26
C GLU A 256 22.02 17.43 12.33
N ALA A 257 21.94 16.52 11.38
CA ALA A 257 22.88 16.37 10.28
C ALA A 257 22.15 15.93 9.02
N GLU A 258 22.66 16.32 7.87
CA GLU A 258 22.08 15.99 6.57
C GLU A 258 23.15 15.55 5.57
N CYS A 259 22.72 14.77 4.53
CA CYS A 259 23.56 14.38 3.39
C CYS A 259 22.72 14.05 2.13
#